data_f14bee480adaae157cc5740822cd5403
#
_entry.id   f14bee480adaae157cc5740822cd5403
#
_cell.length_a   1.000
_cell.length_b   1.000
_cell.length_c   1.000
_cell.angle_alpha   90.00
_cell.angle_beta   90.00
_cell.angle_gamma   90.00
#
_symmetry.space_group_name_H-M   'P 1'
#
loop_
_entity.id
_entity.type
_entity.pdbx_description
1 polymer ?
#
loop_
_entity_poly.entity_id
_entity_poly.type
_entity_poly.pdbx_seq_one_letter_code
_entity_poly.pdbx_strand_id
1 'polypeptide(L)'
;MRNLLGGKGANLAEMTSLGLPVPQGFTVTTEACTQYYEDGRKINDEIMSQIMDAIVKLEEITGKKFGDKENPLLVSVRSGARASMPGMMDTILNLGLNEEVVETLAEASGNARWAWDCYRRFIQMYSDVVMEVGKKYFEELIDKMKEEKGVTQDVDLTAEDLKTLAGQFKAEYKEKIGADFPSDAKEQLMGAVKAVFRSWDNPRANVYRRDNDIPYSWGTAVNVQMMAFGNMGDDCGTGVAFTRDPATGENGLFGEFLTNAQGEDVVAGVRTPMHISEMEQKFPEAFAQFKDVCKTLETHYRDMQDMEFTVEHGKLFMLQTRNGKRTAQAALKIACDLVDEGMRTEEEAVAMIDPRNLDTLLHPQFDAAALKAATPMAKALGASPGAACGKIVFTADDAVEWAARGEKVILVRLETSPEDITGMKSAQGILTVRGGMTSHAAVVARGMGTCCVS
;
A
#
# COMPACT_ATOMS: atom_id res chain seq x y z
N MET A 1 14.12 -18.49 -2.24
CA MET A 1 13.80 -17.43 -1.25
C MET A 1 12.37 -16.90 -1.44
N ARG A 2 11.97 -16.42 -2.64
CA ARG A 2 10.66 -15.83 -2.88
C ARG A 2 9.47 -16.74 -2.52
N ASN A 3 9.59 -18.04 -2.71
CA ASN A 3 8.54 -18.99 -2.34
C ASN A 3 8.30 -19.05 -0.83
N LEU A 4 9.34 -18.87 -0.04
CA LEU A 4 9.31 -18.96 1.42
C LEU A 4 8.99 -17.61 2.08
N LEU A 5 9.63 -16.53 1.59
CA LEU A 5 9.53 -15.20 2.18
C LEU A 5 8.41 -14.34 1.56
N GLY A 6 7.77 -14.85 0.51
CA GLY A 6 6.91 -14.04 -0.32
C GLY A 6 7.69 -13.02 -1.16
N GLY A 7 6.98 -12.27 -2.00
CA GLY A 7 7.62 -11.25 -2.85
C GLY A 7 8.20 -10.10 -2.03
N LYS A 8 7.45 -9.58 -1.07
CA LYS A 8 7.89 -8.46 -0.23
C LYS A 8 9.08 -8.81 0.66
N GLY A 9 9.00 -9.93 1.39
CA GLY A 9 10.08 -10.37 2.27
C GLY A 9 11.37 -10.68 1.51
N ALA A 10 11.27 -11.34 0.36
CA ALA A 10 12.42 -11.62 -0.50
C ALA A 10 13.07 -10.33 -1.01
N ASN A 11 12.28 -9.36 -1.46
CA ASN A 11 12.81 -8.09 -1.95
C ASN A 11 13.41 -7.22 -0.83
N LEU A 12 12.84 -7.24 0.37
CA LEU A 12 13.43 -6.57 1.54
C LEU A 12 14.80 -7.16 1.88
N ALA A 13 14.93 -8.50 1.87
CA ALA A 13 16.19 -9.19 2.08
C ALA A 13 17.21 -8.86 0.97
N GLU A 14 16.77 -8.83 -0.28
CA GLU A 14 17.62 -8.50 -1.44
C GLU A 14 18.12 -7.04 -1.36
N MET A 15 17.25 -6.09 -1.10
CA MET A 15 17.65 -4.68 -0.89
C MET A 15 18.65 -4.52 0.27
N THR A 16 18.45 -5.25 1.36
CA THR A 16 19.38 -5.25 2.50
C THR A 16 20.74 -5.79 2.08
N SER A 17 20.78 -6.89 1.31
CA SER A 17 22.02 -7.48 0.78
C SER A 17 22.77 -6.53 -0.17
N LEU A 18 22.06 -5.68 -0.90
CA LEU A 18 22.63 -4.64 -1.75
C LEU A 18 23.14 -3.40 -0.97
N GLY A 19 23.01 -3.41 0.35
CA GLY A 19 23.43 -2.28 1.20
C GLY A 19 22.50 -1.08 1.15
N LEU A 20 21.26 -1.25 0.67
CA LEU A 20 20.28 -0.18 0.61
C LEU A 20 19.69 0.12 1.99
N PRO A 21 19.19 1.34 2.22
CA PRO A 21 18.66 1.76 3.51
C PRO A 21 17.26 1.17 3.75
N VAL A 22 17.22 -0.03 4.31
CA VAL A 22 15.98 -0.76 4.65
C VAL A 22 15.83 -0.81 6.15
N PRO A 23 14.66 -0.45 6.72
CA PRO A 23 14.42 -0.63 8.15
C PRO A 23 14.54 -2.11 8.55
N GLN A 24 15.12 -2.39 9.69
CA GLN A 24 15.33 -3.74 10.21
C GLN A 24 14.00 -4.46 10.45
N GLY A 25 13.98 -5.76 10.22
CA GLY A 25 12.79 -6.57 10.39
C GLY A 25 13.04 -8.04 10.14
N PHE A 26 11.98 -8.83 10.17
CA PHE A 26 12.01 -10.26 9.85
C PHE A 26 10.74 -10.69 9.13
N THR A 27 10.76 -11.87 8.56
CA THR A 27 9.64 -12.45 7.82
C THR A 27 9.18 -13.74 8.48
N VAL A 28 7.89 -13.83 8.81
CA VAL A 28 7.20 -15.09 9.12
C VAL A 28 6.84 -15.74 7.80
N THR A 29 7.25 -16.96 7.59
CA THR A 29 7.26 -17.60 6.26
C THR A 29 5.88 -18.01 5.76
N THR A 30 5.78 -18.26 4.44
CA THR A 30 4.56 -18.81 3.84
C THR A 30 4.19 -20.19 4.39
N GLU A 31 5.19 -20.98 4.82
CA GLU A 31 4.97 -22.28 5.46
C GLU A 31 4.24 -22.14 6.81
N ALA A 32 4.53 -21.09 7.58
CA ALA A 32 3.81 -20.80 8.80
C ALA A 32 2.33 -20.46 8.53
N CYS A 33 2.03 -19.80 7.42
CA CYS A 33 0.65 -19.55 6.98
C CYS A 33 -0.07 -20.87 6.65
N THR A 34 0.57 -21.75 5.88
CA THR A 34 0.00 -23.07 5.55
C THR A 34 -0.27 -23.86 6.83
N GLN A 35 0.69 -23.90 7.74
CA GLN A 35 0.54 -24.57 9.04
C GLN A 35 -0.60 -23.98 9.87
N TYR A 36 -0.77 -22.66 9.86
CA TYR A 36 -1.89 -21.99 10.53
C TYR A 36 -3.26 -22.53 10.06
N TYR A 37 -3.42 -22.76 8.75
CA TYR A 37 -4.66 -23.32 8.21
C TYR A 37 -4.81 -24.82 8.52
N GLU A 38 -3.73 -25.59 8.47
CA GLU A 38 -3.71 -27.00 8.84
C GLU A 38 -4.05 -27.22 10.33
N ASP A 39 -3.60 -26.34 11.20
CA ASP A 39 -3.88 -26.33 12.63
C ASP A 39 -5.28 -25.71 12.98
N GLY A 40 -6.16 -25.58 12.01
CA GLY A 40 -7.52 -25.06 12.22
C GLY A 40 -7.56 -23.55 12.54
N ARG A 41 -6.74 -22.77 11.84
CA ARG A 41 -6.59 -21.31 11.99
C ARG A 41 -6.04 -20.89 13.36
N LYS A 42 -5.03 -21.63 13.81
CA LYS A 42 -4.30 -21.35 15.04
C LYS A 42 -2.80 -21.27 14.76
N ILE A 43 -2.14 -20.33 15.43
CA ILE A 43 -0.68 -20.26 15.43
C ILE A 43 -0.18 -21.18 16.53
N ASN A 44 0.60 -22.20 16.18
CA ASN A 44 1.14 -23.15 17.15
C ASN A 44 2.28 -22.56 17.99
N ASP A 45 2.64 -23.23 19.08
CA ASP A 45 3.64 -22.74 20.05
C ASP A 45 5.04 -22.59 19.43
N GLU A 46 5.40 -23.43 18.46
CA GLU A 46 6.70 -23.34 17.77
C GLU A 46 6.80 -22.07 16.94
N ILE A 47 5.77 -21.77 16.13
CA ILE A 47 5.73 -20.53 15.32
C ILE A 47 5.73 -19.32 16.24
N MET A 48 4.95 -19.34 17.32
CA MET A 48 4.90 -18.27 18.31
C MET A 48 6.26 -18.02 18.95
N SER A 49 6.95 -19.09 19.37
CA SER A 49 8.29 -19.00 19.96
C SER A 49 9.30 -18.39 18.98
N GLN A 50 9.30 -18.82 17.72
CA GLN A 50 10.20 -18.28 16.71
C GLN A 50 9.93 -16.80 16.43
N ILE A 51 8.66 -16.36 16.43
CA ILE A 51 8.31 -14.94 16.29
C ILE A 51 8.87 -14.12 17.48
N MET A 52 8.71 -14.61 18.70
CA MET A 52 9.24 -13.93 19.90
C MET A 52 10.76 -13.86 19.90
N ASP A 53 11.45 -14.93 19.50
CA ASP A 53 12.90 -14.94 19.36
C ASP A 53 13.39 -13.94 18.29
N ALA A 54 12.64 -13.80 17.19
CA ALA A 54 12.92 -12.82 16.15
C ALA A 54 12.72 -11.38 16.65
N ILE A 55 11.73 -11.12 17.49
CA ILE A 55 11.54 -9.82 18.16
C ILE A 55 12.75 -9.50 19.04
N VAL A 56 13.24 -10.44 19.83
CA VAL A 56 14.45 -10.23 20.67
C VAL A 56 15.65 -9.84 19.81
N LYS A 57 15.87 -10.53 18.68
CA LYS A 57 16.94 -10.16 17.74
C LYS A 57 16.74 -8.77 17.14
N LEU A 58 15.50 -8.41 16.81
CA LEU A 58 15.20 -7.09 16.28
C LEU A 58 15.47 -6.00 17.34
N GLU A 59 15.14 -6.25 18.60
CA GLU A 59 15.46 -5.36 19.71
C GLU A 59 16.98 -5.17 19.87
N GLU A 60 17.76 -6.25 19.79
CA GLU A 60 19.23 -6.20 19.86
C GLU A 60 19.84 -5.36 18.72
N ILE A 61 19.36 -5.55 17.49
CA ILE A 61 19.86 -4.84 16.32
C ILE A 61 19.49 -3.35 16.34
N THR A 62 18.28 -3.02 16.78
CA THR A 62 17.77 -1.65 16.76
C THR A 62 18.15 -0.84 18.01
N GLY A 63 18.55 -1.53 19.09
CA GLY A 63 18.76 -0.91 20.40
C GLY A 63 17.48 -0.40 21.06
N LYS A 64 16.32 -0.77 20.53
CA LYS A 64 14.99 -0.40 21.04
C LYS A 64 14.28 -1.64 21.58
N LYS A 65 13.23 -1.45 22.36
CA LYS A 65 12.55 -2.55 23.02
C LYS A 65 11.04 -2.53 22.74
N PHE A 66 10.54 -3.66 22.27
CA PHE A 66 9.14 -3.80 21.92
C PHE A 66 8.25 -3.87 23.15
N GLY A 67 7.30 -2.95 23.26
CA GLY A 67 6.44 -2.81 24.44
C GLY A 67 7.07 -2.11 25.63
N ASP A 68 8.30 -1.61 25.49
CA ASP A 68 8.96 -0.84 26.55
C ASP A 68 8.48 0.61 26.56
N LYS A 69 8.34 1.16 27.75
CA LYS A 69 7.91 2.54 27.94
C LYS A 69 9.06 3.56 27.91
N GLU A 70 10.32 3.13 27.99
CA GLU A 70 11.47 4.05 28.03
C GLU A 70 12.10 4.26 26.66
N ASN A 71 12.28 3.19 25.90
CA ASN A 71 12.85 3.23 24.55
C ASN A 71 12.08 2.31 23.60
N PRO A 72 10.85 2.70 23.21
CA PRO A 72 9.94 1.82 22.50
C PRO A 72 10.35 1.54 21.06
N LEU A 73 10.29 0.26 20.68
CA LEU A 73 10.29 -0.19 19.29
C LEU A 73 8.84 -0.26 18.79
N LEU A 74 8.54 0.44 17.71
CA LEU A 74 7.30 0.27 16.98
C LEU A 74 7.55 -0.50 15.69
N VAL A 75 6.61 -1.38 15.32
CA VAL A 75 6.73 -2.19 14.12
C VAL A 75 5.49 -2.10 13.25
N SER A 76 5.69 -2.35 11.96
CA SER A 76 4.60 -2.65 11.01
C SER A 76 4.49 -4.17 10.82
N VAL A 77 3.27 -4.63 10.57
CA VAL A 77 2.99 -6.02 10.17
C VAL A 77 2.30 -5.98 8.82
N ARG A 78 2.95 -6.52 7.81
CA ARG A 78 2.50 -6.43 6.42
C ARG A 78 2.48 -7.81 5.76
N SER A 79 1.45 -8.07 4.97
CA SER A 79 1.36 -9.27 4.14
C SER A 79 2.43 -9.28 3.04
N GLY A 80 2.83 -10.47 2.59
CA GLY A 80 3.80 -10.65 1.51
C GLY A 80 3.59 -11.97 0.79
N ALA A 81 2.62 -12.05 -0.13
CA ALA A 81 2.41 -13.23 -0.96
C ALA A 81 3.52 -13.38 -2.02
N ARG A 82 3.68 -14.61 -2.57
CA ARG A 82 4.64 -14.89 -3.64
C ARG A 82 4.39 -14.05 -4.90
N ALA A 83 3.11 -13.89 -5.25
CA ALA A 83 2.67 -13.00 -6.30
C ALA A 83 2.22 -11.67 -5.68
N SER A 84 2.45 -10.57 -6.40
CA SER A 84 1.96 -9.26 -5.97
C SER A 84 0.44 -9.22 -6.04
N MET A 85 -0.19 -8.86 -4.92
CA MET A 85 -1.65 -8.75 -4.77
C MET A 85 -2.00 -7.38 -4.18
N PRO A 86 -1.88 -6.27 -4.95
CA PRO A 86 -2.03 -4.91 -4.42
C PRO A 86 -3.41 -4.68 -3.79
N GLY A 87 -3.45 -4.21 -2.56
CA GLY A 87 -4.69 -3.88 -1.86
C GLY A 87 -5.57 -5.07 -1.44
N MET A 88 -5.17 -6.32 -1.77
CA MET A 88 -5.99 -7.50 -1.48
C MET A 88 -5.80 -8.04 -0.07
N MET A 89 -4.72 -7.66 0.60
CA MET A 89 -4.32 -8.20 1.89
C MET A 89 -3.97 -7.09 2.87
N ASP A 90 -4.01 -7.40 4.14
CA ASP A 90 -4.00 -6.42 5.21
C ASP A 90 -2.59 -5.97 5.64
N THR A 91 -2.55 -4.77 6.20
CA THR A 91 -1.36 -4.13 6.79
C THR A 91 -1.77 -3.48 8.10
N ILE A 92 -0.94 -3.61 9.12
CA ILE A 92 -1.11 -2.93 10.41
C ILE A 92 0.18 -2.16 10.72
N LEU A 93 0.05 -0.87 11.00
CA LEU A 93 1.15 0.03 11.33
C LEU A 93 1.15 0.39 12.82
N ASN A 94 2.28 0.87 13.32
CA ASN A 94 2.42 1.45 14.65
C ASN A 94 2.16 0.48 15.81
N LEU A 95 2.42 -0.82 15.64
CA LEU A 95 2.27 -1.81 16.73
C LEU A 95 3.29 -1.54 17.84
N GLY A 96 2.86 -1.72 19.06
CA GLY A 96 3.63 -1.49 20.27
C GLY A 96 3.15 -0.28 21.07
N LEU A 97 2.14 0.44 20.59
CA LEU A 97 1.59 1.61 21.25
C LEU A 97 0.56 1.24 22.34
N ASN A 98 0.65 1.97 23.43
CA ASN A 98 -0.35 2.11 24.49
C ASN A 98 -0.20 3.51 25.09
N GLU A 99 -0.99 3.87 26.10
CA GLU A 99 -0.95 5.21 26.69
C GLU A 99 0.42 5.62 27.23
N GLU A 100 1.11 4.72 27.92
CA GLU A 100 2.45 5.00 28.49
C GLU A 100 3.50 5.21 27.39
N VAL A 101 3.47 4.38 26.36
CA VAL A 101 4.40 4.47 25.22
C VAL A 101 4.15 5.75 24.41
N VAL A 102 2.90 6.14 24.19
CA VAL A 102 2.55 7.37 23.48
C VAL A 102 3.07 8.59 24.21
N GLU A 103 2.91 8.68 25.52
CA GLU A 103 3.44 9.80 26.31
C GLU A 103 4.97 9.86 26.24
N THR A 104 5.66 8.73 26.33
CA THR A 104 7.12 8.67 26.15
C THR A 104 7.55 9.16 24.77
N LEU A 105 6.87 8.73 23.73
CA LEU A 105 7.17 9.16 22.35
C LEU A 105 6.89 10.65 22.16
N ALA A 106 5.83 11.17 22.76
CA ALA A 106 5.51 12.60 22.74
C ALA A 106 6.60 13.45 23.40
N GLU A 107 7.10 13.01 24.56
CA GLU A 107 8.19 13.68 25.27
C GLU A 107 9.53 13.56 24.53
N ALA A 108 9.91 12.37 24.12
CA ALA A 108 11.19 12.10 23.45
C ALA A 108 11.32 12.79 22.09
N SER A 109 10.24 12.86 21.31
CA SER A 109 10.22 13.52 20.00
C SER A 109 9.99 15.02 20.07
N GLY A 110 9.48 15.54 21.19
CA GLY A 110 8.97 16.91 21.28
C GLY A 110 7.77 17.18 20.36
N ASN A 111 7.11 16.11 19.86
CA ASN A 111 5.99 16.19 18.93
C ASN A 111 4.82 15.33 19.42
N ALA A 112 4.08 15.86 20.39
CA ALA A 112 2.93 15.17 20.96
C ALA A 112 1.82 14.91 19.91
N ARG A 113 1.65 15.83 18.94
CA ARG A 113 0.69 15.64 17.88
C ARG A 113 0.97 14.38 17.05
N TRP A 114 2.20 14.19 16.65
CA TRP A 114 2.63 12.99 15.91
C TRP A 114 2.39 11.72 16.72
N ALA A 115 2.79 11.70 17.98
CA ALA A 115 2.66 10.50 18.82
C ALA A 115 1.18 10.09 18.98
N TRP A 116 0.31 11.05 19.26
CA TRP A 116 -1.13 10.79 19.40
C TRP A 116 -1.81 10.47 18.08
N ASP A 117 -1.36 11.03 16.96
CA ASP A 117 -1.84 10.64 15.63
C ASP A 117 -1.46 9.19 15.29
N CYS A 118 -0.24 8.77 15.60
CA CYS A 118 0.19 7.38 15.44
C CYS A 118 -0.68 6.42 16.26
N TYR A 119 -1.02 6.79 17.50
CA TYR A 119 -1.85 5.95 18.37
C TYR A 119 -3.30 5.88 17.87
N ARG A 120 -3.90 6.98 17.52
CA ARG A 120 -5.22 7.04 16.92
C ARG A 120 -5.31 6.18 15.67
N ARG A 121 -4.35 6.30 14.76
CA ARG A 121 -4.25 5.48 13.54
C ARG A 121 -4.10 4.01 13.85
N PHE A 122 -3.28 3.67 14.83
CA PHE A 122 -3.09 2.28 15.26
C PHE A 122 -4.39 1.67 15.80
N ILE A 123 -5.11 2.37 16.67
CA ILE A 123 -6.39 1.89 17.21
C ILE A 123 -7.39 1.64 16.07
N GLN A 124 -7.53 2.59 15.15
CA GLN A 124 -8.41 2.45 14.00
C GLN A 124 -8.05 1.24 13.13
N MET A 125 -6.79 1.15 12.76
CA MET A 125 -6.31 0.09 11.84
C MET A 125 -6.37 -1.29 12.50
N TYR A 126 -5.99 -1.41 13.77
CA TYR A 126 -6.11 -2.66 14.53
C TYR A 126 -7.57 -3.08 14.68
N SER A 127 -8.44 -2.16 14.98
CA SER A 127 -9.88 -2.43 15.12
C SER A 127 -10.51 -2.88 13.81
N ASP A 128 -10.18 -2.22 12.70
CA ASP A 128 -10.70 -2.57 11.37
C ASP A 128 -10.13 -3.91 10.87
N VAL A 129 -8.82 -4.06 10.89
CA VAL A 129 -8.12 -5.19 10.27
C VAL A 129 -8.12 -6.43 11.17
N VAL A 130 -7.78 -6.28 12.45
CA VAL A 130 -7.63 -7.42 13.35
C VAL A 130 -8.97 -7.87 13.91
N MET A 131 -9.81 -6.91 14.27
CA MET A 131 -11.09 -7.19 14.96
C MET A 131 -12.32 -7.06 14.06
N GLU A 132 -12.14 -6.65 12.80
CA GLU A 132 -13.22 -6.54 11.80
C GLU A 132 -14.38 -5.61 12.22
N VAL A 133 -14.07 -4.58 12.99
CA VAL A 133 -15.06 -3.60 13.47
C VAL A 133 -15.57 -2.69 12.35
N GLY A 134 -14.75 -2.45 11.32
CA GLY A 134 -15.06 -1.56 10.21
C GLY A 134 -14.65 -0.12 10.48
N LYS A 135 -13.85 0.42 9.57
CA LYS A 135 -13.25 1.76 9.72
C LYS A 135 -14.26 2.91 9.77
N LYS A 136 -15.44 2.73 9.19
CA LYS A 136 -16.49 3.78 9.10
C LYS A 136 -16.86 4.39 10.45
N TYR A 137 -16.90 3.59 11.51
CA TYR A 137 -17.25 4.07 12.86
C TYR A 137 -16.23 5.05 13.40
N PHE A 138 -14.96 4.84 13.05
CA PHE A 138 -13.84 5.71 13.46
C PHE A 138 -13.77 6.94 12.58
N GLU A 139 -14.00 6.80 11.28
CA GLU A 139 -14.06 7.93 10.33
C GLU A 139 -15.19 8.92 10.71
N GLU A 140 -16.35 8.43 11.11
CA GLU A 140 -17.46 9.26 11.62
C GLU A 140 -17.05 10.09 12.86
N LEU A 141 -16.26 9.52 13.77
CA LEU A 141 -15.74 10.22 14.93
C LEU A 141 -14.72 11.32 14.55
N ILE A 142 -13.85 11.03 13.57
CA ILE A 142 -12.90 12.01 13.05
C ILE A 142 -13.64 13.16 12.37
N ASP A 143 -14.60 12.87 11.51
CA ASP A 143 -15.36 13.87 10.78
C ASP A 143 -16.14 14.77 11.72
N LYS A 144 -16.77 14.21 12.74
CA LYS A 144 -17.44 14.97 13.79
C LYS A 144 -16.47 15.90 14.55
N MET A 145 -15.28 15.41 14.90
CA MET A 145 -14.26 16.23 15.57
C MET A 145 -13.81 17.39 14.66
N LYS A 146 -13.57 17.12 13.37
CA LYS A 146 -13.19 18.16 12.39
C LYS A 146 -14.29 19.22 12.26
N GLU A 147 -15.55 18.80 12.21
CA GLU A 147 -16.71 19.70 12.13
C GLU A 147 -16.81 20.59 13.39
N GLU A 148 -16.70 20.01 14.58
CA GLU A 148 -16.70 20.73 15.85
C GLU A 148 -15.56 21.75 15.99
N LYS A 149 -14.38 21.43 15.40
CA LYS A 149 -13.20 22.31 15.43
C LYS A 149 -13.12 23.27 14.24
N GLY A 150 -13.99 23.13 13.25
CA GLY A 150 -14.00 23.99 12.06
C GLY A 150 -12.79 23.78 11.15
N VAL A 151 -12.22 22.57 11.12
CA VAL A 151 -11.10 22.19 10.27
C VAL A 151 -11.54 21.17 9.22
N THR A 152 -10.78 21.06 8.13
CA THR A 152 -11.14 20.19 7.01
C THR A 152 -10.22 18.98 6.87
N GLN A 153 -9.00 19.06 7.40
CA GLN A 153 -8.00 18.00 7.26
C GLN A 153 -7.57 17.45 8.62
N ASP A 154 -7.22 16.18 8.65
CA ASP A 154 -6.73 15.51 9.86
C ASP A 154 -5.45 16.17 10.40
N VAL A 155 -4.60 16.69 9.51
CA VAL A 155 -3.36 17.38 9.88
C VAL A 155 -3.60 18.69 10.67
N ASP A 156 -4.80 19.25 10.59
CA ASP A 156 -5.18 20.47 11.31
C ASP A 156 -5.62 20.21 12.75
N LEU A 157 -5.84 18.95 13.13
CA LEU A 157 -6.18 18.57 14.50
C LEU A 157 -4.99 18.71 15.44
N THR A 158 -5.23 19.23 16.63
CA THR A 158 -4.19 19.40 17.66
C THR A 158 -3.84 18.08 18.36
N ALA A 159 -2.74 18.07 19.12
CA ALA A 159 -2.38 16.92 19.95
C ALA A 159 -3.49 16.55 20.95
N GLU A 160 -4.14 17.55 21.55
CA GLU A 160 -5.24 17.34 22.51
C GLU A 160 -6.48 16.77 21.81
N ASP A 161 -6.79 17.24 20.60
CA ASP A 161 -7.87 16.68 19.78
C ASP A 161 -7.64 15.22 19.46
N LEU A 162 -6.41 14.87 19.06
CA LEU A 162 -6.03 13.48 18.74
C LEU A 162 -6.00 12.56 19.97
N LYS A 163 -5.61 13.10 21.13
CA LYS A 163 -5.70 12.39 22.42
C LYS A 163 -7.17 12.08 22.77
N THR A 164 -8.05 13.04 22.58
CA THR A 164 -9.49 12.88 22.77
C THR A 164 -10.06 11.84 21.80
N LEU A 165 -9.68 11.91 20.52
CA LEU A 165 -10.07 10.91 19.52
C LEU A 165 -9.59 9.51 19.87
N ALA A 166 -8.36 9.34 20.33
CA ALA A 166 -7.84 8.05 20.77
C ALA A 166 -8.70 7.45 21.88
N GLY A 167 -9.11 8.28 22.85
CA GLY A 167 -10.05 7.87 23.90
C GLY A 167 -11.43 7.46 23.37
N GLN A 168 -11.98 8.22 22.42
CA GLN A 168 -13.24 7.90 21.76
C GLN A 168 -13.14 6.61 20.93
N PHE A 169 -12.04 6.39 20.24
CA PHE A 169 -11.77 5.15 19.47
C PHE A 169 -11.71 3.93 20.38
N LYS A 170 -11.05 4.03 21.53
CA LYS A 170 -11.02 2.95 22.52
C LYS A 170 -12.40 2.65 23.11
N ALA A 171 -13.21 3.68 23.31
CA ALA A 171 -14.59 3.51 23.76
C ALA A 171 -15.45 2.81 22.69
N GLU A 172 -15.30 3.20 21.43
CA GLU A 172 -15.97 2.55 20.28
C GLU A 172 -15.54 1.08 20.14
N TYR A 173 -14.24 0.81 20.26
CA TYR A 173 -13.71 -0.55 20.27
C TYR A 173 -14.37 -1.39 21.39
N LYS A 174 -14.41 -0.87 22.60
CA LYS A 174 -15.01 -1.55 23.76
C LYS A 174 -16.50 -1.81 23.58
N GLU A 175 -17.23 -0.85 22.99
CA GLU A 175 -18.64 -1.02 22.67
C GLU A 175 -18.88 -2.15 21.67
N LYS A 176 -18.06 -2.23 20.61
CA LYS A 176 -18.22 -3.22 19.54
C LYS A 176 -17.69 -4.60 19.91
N ILE A 177 -16.62 -4.68 20.68
CA ILE A 177 -15.91 -5.93 20.99
C ILE A 177 -16.27 -6.48 22.38
N GLY A 178 -16.67 -5.62 23.31
CA GLY A 178 -16.96 -6.00 24.70
C GLY A 178 -15.73 -6.19 25.59
N ALA A 179 -14.55 -5.75 25.13
CA ALA A 179 -13.28 -5.82 25.85
C ALA A 179 -12.48 -4.55 25.64
N ASP A 180 -11.51 -4.26 26.53
CA ASP A 180 -10.63 -3.14 26.38
C ASP A 180 -9.65 -3.35 25.21
N PHE A 181 -9.24 -2.25 24.57
CA PHE A 181 -8.23 -2.29 23.51
C PHE A 181 -6.90 -2.85 24.07
N PRO A 182 -6.23 -3.82 23.40
CA PRO A 182 -5.05 -4.48 23.93
C PRO A 182 -3.88 -3.51 24.13
N SER A 183 -3.32 -3.49 25.32
CA SER A 183 -2.16 -2.66 25.70
C SER A 183 -0.83 -3.41 25.67
N ASP A 184 -0.86 -4.75 25.67
CA ASP A 184 0.34 -5.58 25.57
C ASP A 184 0.80 -5.68 24.11
N ALA A 185 2.03 -5.24 23.83
CA ALA A 185 2.63 -5.25 22.52
C ALA A 185 2.72 -6.66 21.89
N LYS A 186 2.98 -7.69 22.67
CA LYS A 186 3.05 -9.07 22.19
C LYS A 186 1.67 -9.59 21.77
N GLU A 187 0.65 -9.28 22.54
CA GLU A 187 -0.75 -9.59 22.19
C GLU A 187 -1.14 -8.89 20.90
N GLN A 188 -0.80 -7.60 20.75
CA GLN A 188 -1.03 -6.84 19.53
C GLN A 188 -0.34 -7.49 18.32
N LEU A 189 0.92 -7.89 18.47
CA LEU A 189 1.71 -8.52 17.40
C LEU A 189 1.09 -9.85 16.97
N MET A 190 0.75 -10.72 17.90
CA MET A 190 0.15 -12.03 17.59
C MET A 190 -1.22 -11.88 16.95
N GLY A 191 -2.02 -10.93 17.40
CA GLY A 191 -3.30 -10.56 16.77
C GLY A 191 -3.10 -10.10 15.32
N ALA A 192 -2.12 -9.26 15.06
CA ALA A 192 -1.80 -8.75 13.72
C ALA A 192 -1.28 -9.84 12.78
N VAL A 193 -0.37 -10.70 13.24
CA VAL A 193 0.13 -11.85 12.45
C VAL A 193 -1.01 -12.78 12.06
N LYS A 194 -1.87 -13.12 13.01
CA LYS A 194 -3.05 -13.93 12.76
C LYS A 194 -4.02 -13.29 11.76
N ALA A 195 -4.23 -11.99 11.87
CA ALA A 195 -5.08 -11.24 10.93
C ALA A 195 -4.52 -11.27 9.51
N VAL A 196 -3.21 -11.12 9.33
CA VAL A 196 -2.57 -11.23 8.02
C VAL A 196 -2.71 -12.64 7.44
N PHE A 197 -2.52 -13.69 8.22
CA PHE A 197 -2.78 -15.05 7.76
C PHE A 197 -4.24 -15.26 7.35
N ARG A 198 -5.17 -14.76 8.16
CA ARG A 198 -6.61 -14.83 7.85
C ARG A 198 -6.96 -14.07 6.57
N SER A 199 -6.31 -12.94 6.29
CA SER A 199 -6.57 -12.14 5.09
C SER A 199 -6.27 -12.87 3.78
N TRP A 200 -5.45 -13.93 3.82
CA TRP A 200 -5.22 -14.80 2.67
C TRP A 200 -6.51 -15.43 2.14
N ASP A 201 -7.46 -15.69 3.01
CA ASP A 201 -8.74 -16.32 2.68
C ASP A 201 -9.94 -15.35 2.68
N ASN A 202 -9.69 -14.05 2.64
CA ASN A 202 -10.79 -13.09 2.55
C ASN A 202 -11.41 -13.07 1.12
N PRO A 203 -12.67 -12.63 0.95
CA PRO A 203 -13.37 -12.68 -0.33
C PRO A 203 -12.63 -11.97 -1.46
N ARG A 204 -12.08 -10.78 -1.21
CA ARG A 204 -11.35 -9.99 -2.22
C ARG A 204 -10.06 -10.70 -2.66
N ALA A 205 -9.33 -11.30 -1.74
CA ALA A 205 -8.12 -12.08 -2.04
C ALA A 205 -8.46 -13.35 -2.83
N ASN A 206 -9.55 -14.02 -2.49
CA ASN A 206 -10.03 -15.21 -3.21
C ASN A 206 -10.38 -14.90 -4.67
N VAL A 207 -11.09 -13.79 -4.92
CA VAL A 207 -11.41 -13.32 -6.28
C VAL A 207 -10.13 -13.02 -7.05
N TYR A 208 -9.24 -12.23 -6.47
CA TYR A 208 -7.98 -11.85 -7.13
C TYR A 208 -7.11 -13.07 -7.47
N ARG A 209 -6.99 -14.03 -6.55
CA ARG A 209 -6.20 -15.25 -6.80
C ARG A 209 -6.77 -16.08 -7.94
N ARG A 210 -8.07 -16.28 -7.96
CA ARG A 210 -8.76 -17.02 -9.04
C ARG A 210 -8.50 -16.37 -10.40
N ASP A 211 -8.58 -15.04 -10.46
CA ASP A 211 -8.45 -14.30 -11.69
C ASP A 211 -7.01 -14.17 -12.21
N ASN A 212 -6.04 -14.44 -11.34
CA ASN A 212 -4.62 -14.37 -11.67
C ASN A 212 -3.91 -15.74 -11.56
N ASP A 213 -4.67 -16.84 -11.52
CA ASP A 213 -4.15 -18.21 -11.43
C ASP A 213 -3.16 -18.41 -10.29
N ILE A 214 -3.41 -17.82 -9.11
CA ILE A 214 -2.57 -17.93 -7.92
C ILE A 214 -3.09 -19.06 -7.04
N PRO A 215 -2.32 -20.17 -6.85
CA PRO A 215 -2.77 -21.30 -6.04
C PRO A 215 -3.01 -20.92 -4.57
N TYR A 216 -4.10 -21.41 -4.01
CA TYR A 216 -4.41 -21.24 -2.59
C TYR A 216 -3.30 -21.78 -1.67
N SER A 217 -2.68 -22.90 -2.05
CA SER A 217 -1.62 -23.58 -1.30
C SER A 217 -0.33 -22.75 -1.11
N TRP A 218 -0.19 -21.64 -1.84
CA TRP A 218 0.99 -20.80 -1.69
C TRP A 218 1.05 -20.04 -0.37
N GLY A 219 -0.08 -19.69 0.21
CA GLY A 219 -0.15 -18.89 1.42
C GLY A 219 0.44 -17.50 1.28
N THR A 220 0.54 -16.78 2.39
CA THR A 220 1.21 -15.49 2.49
C THR A 220 2.27 -15.52 3.57
N ALA A 221 3.35 -14.78 3.37
CA ALA A 221 4.29 -14.43 4.43
C ALA A 221 3.81 -13.20 5.19
N VAL A 222 4.37 -12.98 6.38
CA VAL A 222 4.15 -11.80 7.20
C VAL A 222 5.48 -11.11 7.43
N ASN A 223 5.57 -9.83 7.05
CA ASN A 223 6.75 -9.02 7.28
C ASN A 223 6.54 -8.15 8.52
N VAL A 224 7.36 -8.35 9.52
CA VAL A 224 7.43 -7.54 10.74
C VAL A 224 8.65 -6.65 10.63
N GLN A 225 8.47 -5.34 10.60
CA GLN A 225 9.54 -4.39 10.28
C GLN A 225 9.46 -3.17 11.19
N MET A 226 10.61 -2.70 11.67
CA MET A 226 10.70 -1.45 12.41
C MET A 226 10.05 -0.31 11.61
N MET A 227 9.27 0.51 12.26
CA MET A 227 8.66 1.69 11.65
C MET A 227 9.71 2.74 11.29
N ALA A 228 9.54 3.35 10.12
CA ALA A 228 10.14 4.62 9.74
C ALA A 228 9.00 5.62 9.51
N PHE A 229 9.10 6.81 10.08
CA PHE A 229 8.00 7.75 10.17
C PHE A 229 8.15 8.91 9.19
N GLY A 230 7.27 8.96 8.18
CA GLY A 230 7.16 10.09 7.26
C GLY A 230 6.29 11.24 7.77
N ASN A 231 5.73 11.12 8.98
CA ASN A 231 4.75 12.06 9.55
C ASN A 231 5.21 12.74 10.84
N MET A 232 6.51 12.83 11.07
CA MET A 232 7.05 13.51 12.28
C MET A 232 7.23 15.02 12.10
N GLY A 233 7.05 15.56 10.91
CA GLY A 233 7.22 16.97 10.61
C GLY A 233 7.46 17.23 9.12
N ASP A 234 7.73 18.48 8.77
CA ASP A 234 7.91 18.92 7.38
C ASP A 234 9.23 18.44 6.74
N ASP A 235 10.18 17.96 7.53
CA ASP A 235 11.41 17.33 7.12
C ASP A 235 11.26 15.79 6.95
N CYS A 236 10.04 15.31 7.02
CA CYS A 236 9.65 13.93 6.82
C CYS A 236 8.66 13.81 5.66
N GLY A 237 8.58 12.63 5.06
CA GLY A 237 7.64 12.36 3.99
C GLY A 237 7.60 10.89 3.61
N THR A 238 6.72 10.57 2.68
CA THR A 238 6.58 9.23 2.14
C THR A 238 6.14 9.28 0.70
N GLY A 239 6.47 8.27 -0.09
CA GLY A 239 6.09 8.27 -1.49
C GLY A 239 6.15 6.90 -2.14
N VAL A 240 5.60 6.88 -3.34
CA VAL A 240 5.62 5.73 -4.24
C VAL A 240 6.14 6.21 -5.59
N ALA A 241 7.09 5.48 -6.16
CA ALA A 241 7.66 5.84 -7.43
C ALA A 241 8.01 4.63 -8.28
N PHE A 242 8.05 4.88 -9.59
CA PHE A 242 8.44 3.94 -10.63
C PHE A 242 9.72 4.43 -11.30
N THR A 243 10.59 3.52 -11.70
CA THR A 243 11.78 3.87 -12.47
C THR A 243 11.47 4.26 -13.92
N ARG A 244 10.28 3.88 -14.41
CA ARG A 244 9.76 4.24 -15.74
C ARG A 244 8.26 4.52 -15.64
N ASP A 245 7.73 5.30 -16.56
CA ASP A 245 6.28 5.57 -16.60
C ASP A 245 5.49 4.26 -16.80
N PRO A 246 4.65 3.86 -15.85
CA PRO A 246 3.89 2.61 -15.94
C PRO A 246 2.78 2.63 -17.00
N ALA A 247 2.42 3.81 -17.52
CA ALA A 247 1.41 3.95 -18.56
C ALA A 247 2.03 3.91 -19.95
N THR A 248 3.16 4.60 -20.17
CA THR A 248 3.80 4.78 -21.48
C THR A 248 5.08 3.97 -21.66
N GLY A 249 5.76 3.61 -20.59
CA GLY A 249 7.07 2.93 -20.62
C GLY A 249 8.26 3.87 -20.78
N GLU A 250 8.06 5.18 -20.80
CA GLU A 250 9.15 6.14 -20.90
C GLU A 250 10.12 6.02 -19.72
N ASN A 251 11.41 6.06 -20.02
CA ASN A 251 12.46 5.99 -19.02
C ASN A 251 12.52 7.32 -18.24
N GLY A 252 12.42 7.23 -16.92
CA GLY A 252 12.45 8.38 -16.04
C GLY A 252 11.65 8.11 -14.77
N LEU A 253 12.03 8.79 -13.70
CA LEU A 253 11.39 8.66 -12.41
C LEU A 253 9.95 9.20 -12.49
N PHE A 254 9.00 8.36 -12.18
CA PHE A 254 7.58 8.66 -12.20
C PHE A 254 6.96 8.30 -10.85
N GLY A 255 6.22 9.20 -10.24
CA GLY A 255 5.62 8.90 -8.94
C GLY A 255 5.19 10.13 -8.17
N GLU A 256 4.81 9.89 -6.94
CA GLU A 256 4.19 10.88 -6.08
C GLU A 256 4.71 10.74 -4.65
N PHE A 257 4.75 11.84 -3.92
CA PHE A 257 5.09 11.85 -2.51
C PHE A 257 4.28 12.90 -1.73
N LEU A 258 4.21 12.69 -0.43
CA LEU A 258 3.63 13.64 0.53
C LEU A 258 4.67 13.98 1.59
N THR A 259 4.72 15.24 1.98
CA THR A 259 5.42 15.66 3.21
C THR A 259 4.52 15.43 4.41
N ASN A 260 5.13 15.16 5.57
CA ASN A 260 4.42 14.95 6.83
C ASN A 260 3.22 13.99 6.68
N ALA A 261 3.51 12.76 6.22
CA ALA A 261 2.50 11.73 5.91
C ALA A 261 3.01 10.32 6.16
N GLN A 262 2.11 9.39 6.44
CA GLN A 262 2.37 7.95 6.39
C GLN A 262 2.03 7.38 5.01
N GLY A 263 2.55 6.19 4.67
CA GLY A 263 2.39 5.59 3.34
C GLY A 263 0.95 5.40 2.88
N GLU A 264 0.05 5.13 3.81
CA GLU A 264 -1.38 5.02 3.55
C GLU A 264 -2.02 6.31 3.02
N ASP A 265 -1.51 7.49 3.43
CA ASP A 265 -2.04 8.78 3.02
C ASP A 265 -1.82 9.04 1.52
N VAL A 266 -0.74 8.49 0.94
CA VAL A 266 -0.44 8.61 -0.50
C VAL A 266 -1.44 7.82 -1.33
N VAL A 267 -1.73 6.60 -0.93
CA VAL A 267 -2.58 5.68 -1.70
C VAL A 267 -4.06 5.86 -1.43
N ALA A 268 -4.44 6.38 -0.27
CA ALA A 268 -5.82 6.68 0.08
C ALA A 268 -6.39 7.91 -0.65
N GLY A 269 -5.53 8.79 -1.18
CA GLY A 269 -5.96 9.99 -1.90
C GLY A 269 -6.59 11.07 -1.03
N VAL A 270 -6.42 11.00 0.30
CA VAL A 270 -6.98 11.97 1.25
C VAL A 270 -6.38 13.36 1.05
N ARG A 271 -5.11 13.42 0.66
CA ARG A 271 -4.38 14.64 0.32
C ARG A 271 -3.88 14.54 -1.12
N THR A 272 -3.80 15.66 -1.83
CA THR A 272 -3.21 15.71 -3.18
C THR A 272 -1.69 15.56 -3.07
N PRO A 273 -1.11 14.48 -3.60
CA PRO A 273 0.33 14.30 -3.56
C PRO A 273 1.06 15.21 -4.53
N MET A 274 2.33 15.47 -4.23
CA MET A 274 3.26 16.19 -5.11
C MET A 274 3.92 15.21 -6.08
N HIS A 275 4.29 15.70 -7.28
CA HIS A 275 5.04 14.91 -8.22
C HIS A 275 6.45 14.60 -7.69
N ILE A 276 6.96 13.39 -7.97
CA ILE A 276 8.24 12.92 -7.44
C ILE A 276 9.43 13.87 -7.76
N SER A 277 9.38 14.60 -8.88
CA SER A 277 10.41 15.58 -9.24
C SER A 277 10.52 16.76 -8.24
N GLU A 278 9.42 17.07 -7.55
CA GLU A 278 9.41 18.14 -6.53
C GLU A 278 10.13 17.72 -5.24
N MET A 279 10.38 16.43 -5.07
CA MET A 279 11.16 15.90 -3.94
C MET A 279 12.58 16.47 -3.91
N GLU A 280 13.17 16.80 -5.06
CA GLU A 280 14.50 17.41 -5.14
C GLU A 280 14.58 18.75 -4.38
N GLN A 281 13.49 19.51 -4.39
CA GLN A 281 13.43 20.79 -3.67
C GLN A 281 13.18 20.61 -2.16
N LYS A 282 12.41 19.59 -1.79
CA LYS A 282 12.03 19.33 -0.40
C LYS A 282 13.09 18.55 0.36
N PHE A 283 13.66 17.53 -0.27
CA PHE A 283 14.61 16.58 0.31
C PHE A 283 15.79 16.33 -0.64
N PRO A 284 16.65 17.31 -0.91
CA PRO A 284 17.66 17.20 -1.98
C PRO A 284 18.64 16.04 -1.79
N GLU A 285 19.11 15.79 -0.57
CA GLU A 285 20.04 14.70 -0.27
C GLU A 285 19.34 13.33 -0.38
N ALA A 286 18.15 13.18 0.20
CA ALA A 286 17.36 11.98 0.11
C ALA A 286 16.96 11.68 -1.33
N PHE A 287 16.63 12.69 -2.12
CA PHE A 287 16.30 12.51 -3.54
C PHE A 287 17.50 12.06 -4.38
N ALA A 288 18.68 12.61 -4.14
CA ALA A 288 19.91 12.17 -4.80
C ALA A 288 20.19 10.69 -4.48
N GLN A 289 20.12 10.31 -3.20
CA GLN A 289 20.26 8.93 -2.78
C GLN A 289 19.17 8.02 -3.40
N PHE A 290 17.94 8.49 -3.46
CA PHE A 290 16.83 7.76 -4.07
C PHE A 290 17.06 7.48 -5.56
N LYS A 291 17.56 8.42 -6.32
CA LYS A 291 17.93 8.20 -7.72
C LYS A 291 18.99 7.10 -7.88
N ASP A 292 20.00 7.06 -7.02
CA ASP A 292 21.01 6.02 -7.02
C ASP A 292 20.41 4.64 -6.65
N VAL A 293 19.51 4.60 -5.68
CA VAL A 293 18.77 3.39 -5.32
C VAL A 293 17.92 2.87 -6.49
N CYS A 294 17.21 3.76 -7.18
CA CYS A 294 16.42 3.41 -8.36
C CYS A 294 17.26 2.77 -9.46
N LYS A 295 18.42 3.35 -9.75
CA LYS A 295 19.36 2.82 -10.74
C LYS A 295 19.90 1.45 -10.31
N THR A 296 20.27 1.30 -9.05
CA THR A 296 20.74 0.04 -8.49
C THR A 296 19.70 -1.07 -8.60
N LEU A 297 18.45 -0.78 -8.23
CA LEU A 297 17.36 -1.74 -8.26
C LEU A 297 16.97 -2.13 -9.69
N GLU A 298 16.82 -1.17 -10.60
CA GLU A 298 16.49 -1.46 -11.99
C GLU A 298 17.59 -2.31 -12.66
N THR A 299 18.85 -2.00 -12.41
CA THR A 299 19.99 -2.78 -12.92
C THR A 299 20.03 -4.18 -12.32
N HIS A 300 19.78 -4.31 -11.02
CA HIS A 300 19.81 -5.61 -10.33
C HIS A 300 18.69 -6.55 -10.79
N TYR A 301 17.45 -6.04 -10.85
CA TYR A 301 16.29 -6.82 -11.29
C TYR A 301 16.16 -6.90 -12.82
N ARG A 302 16.87 -6.06 -13.55
CA ARG A 302 16.81 -5.94 -15.01
C ARG A 302 15.37 -5.74 -15.49
N ASP A 303 14.62 -4.92 -14.76
CA ASP A 303 13.23 -4.60 -15.03
C ASP A 303 12.83 -3.31 -14.28
N MET A 304 11.83 -2.61 -14.83
CA MET A 304 11.20 -1.48 -14.19
C MET A 304 10.76 -1.81 -12.76
N GLN A 305 11.06 -0.93 -11.83
CA GLN A 305 10.73 -1.09 -10.41
C GLN A 305 9.64 -0.13 -9.97
N ASP A 306 8.75 -0.64 -9.13
CA ASP A 306 7.76 0.07 -8.33
C ASP A 306 8.24 0.04 -6.87
N MET A 307 8.42 1.20 -6.27
CA MET A 307 9.11 1.36 -4.99
C MET A 307 8.27 2.19 -4.03
N GLU A 308 8.28 1.76 -2.78
CA GLU A 308 7.74 2.53 -1.65
C GLU A 308 8.91 2.99 -0.78
N PHE A 309 8.90 4.26 -0.40
CA PHE A 309 9.95 4.85 0.44
C PHE A 309 9.38 5.81 1.47
N THR A 310 10.17 6.06 2.50
CA THR A 310 9.89 7.06 3.54
C THR A 310 11.14 7.88 3.79
N VAL A 311 10.95 9.16 4.04
CA VAL A 311 12.01 10.07 4.51
C VAL A 311 11.68 10.45 5.94
N GLU A 312 12.55 10.08 6.88
CA GLU A 312 12.44 10.44 8.30
C GLU A 312 13.57 11.40 8.66
N HIS A 313 13.23 12.64 8.98
CA HIS A 313 14.22 13.69 9.27
C HIS A 313 15.34 13.78 8.22
N GLY A 314 14.95 13.85 6.95
CA GLY A 314 15.86 13.90 5.81
C GLY A 314 16.55 12.58 5.44
N LYS A 315 16.39 11.52 6.22
CA LYS A 315 16.98 10.20 5.98
C LYS A 315 16.04 9.30 5.18
N LEU A 316 16.55 8.77 4.06
CA LEU A 316 15.80 7.85 3.19
C LEU A 316 15.74 6.44 3.77
N PHE A 317 14.55 5.83 3.69
CA PHE A 317 14.30 4.41 3.94
C PHE A 317 13.50 3.80 2.80
N MET A 318 13.97 2.66 2.30
CA MET A 318 13.24 1.86 1.32
C MET A 318 12.34 0.85 2.04
N LEU A 319 11.04 0.89 1.74
CA LEU A 319 10.05 0.03 2.40
C LEU A 319 9.65 -1.16 1.53
N GLN A 320 9.70 -1.02 0.22
CA GLN A 320 9.34 -2.07 -0.72
C GLN A 320 9.93 -1.76 -2.09
N THR A 321 10.28 -2.81 -2.83
CA THR A 321 10.45 -2.79 -4.28
C THR A 321 9.78 -4.00 -4.90
N ARG A 322 9.31 -3.84 -6.12
CA ARG A 322 8.75 -4.93 -6.94
C ARG A 322 8.84 -4.57 -8.41
N ASN A 323 8.74 -5.58 -9.28
CA ASN A 323 8.57 -5.31 -10.70
C ASN A 323 7.24 -4.57 -10.90
N GLY A 324 7.29 -3.41 -11.55
CA GLY A 324 6.16 -2.50 -11.67
C GLY A 324 5.03 -3.08 -12.52
N LYS A 325 3.81 -2.98 -12.01
CA LYS A 325 2.61 -3.19 -12.83
C LYS A 325 2.54 -2.08 -13.87
N ARG A 326 2.24 -2.46 -15.10
CA ARG A 326 2.30 -1.58 -16.27
C ARG A 326 1.24 -1.93 -17.30
N THR A 327 0.93 -0.99 -18.18
CA THR A 327 0.06 -1.24 -19.33
C THR A 327 0.73 -2.16 -20.35
N ALA A 328 -0.05 -2.74 -21.25
CA ALA A 328 0.48 -3.54 -22.35
C ALA A 328 1.43 -2.73 -23.24
N GLN A 329 1.08 -1.46 -23.54
CA GLN A 329 1.94 -0.55 -24.29
C GLN A 329 3.27 -0.30 -23.58
N ALA A 330 3.24 0.02 -22.28
CA ALA A 330 4.43 0.21 -21.49
C ALA A 330 5.28 -1.06 -21.41
N ALA A 331 4.66 -2.23 -21.29
CA ALA A 331 5.38 -3.52 -21.25
C ALA A 331 6.20 -3.75 -22.52
N LEU A 332 5.64 -3.49 -23.70
CA LEU A 332 6.36 -3.62 -24.97
C LEU A 332 7.50 -2.62 -25.08
N LYS A 333 7.23 -1.34 -24.78
CA LYS A 333 8.27 -0.31 -24.84
C LYS A 333 9.43 -0.61 -23.89
N ILE A 334 9.14 -0.95 -22.64
CA ILE A 334 10.16 -1.27 -21.64
C ILE A 334 10.99 -2.48 -22.07
N ALA A 335 10.36 -3.53 -22.60
CA ALA A 335 11.06 -4.71 -23.07
C ALA A 335 12.05 -4.36 -24.20
N CYS A 336 11.65 -3.55 -25.17
CA CYS A 336 12.53 -3.08 -26.24
C CYS A 336 13.67 -2.20 -25.70
N ASP A 337 13.35 -1.21 -24.85
CA ASP A 337 14.33 -0.32 -24.27
C ASP A 337 15.40 -1.08 -23.45
N LEU A 338 15.00 -2.11 -22.68
CA LEU A 338 15.93 -2.94 -21.90
C LEU A 338 16.91 -3.74 -22.80
N VAL A 339 16.48 -4.12 -24.00
CA VAL A 339 17.40 -4.73 -25.01
C VAL A 339 18.36 -3.69 -25.55
N ASP A 340 17.85 -2.52 -25.96
CA ASP A 340 18.67 -1.42 -26.50
C ASP A 340 19.69 -0.90 -25.46
N GLU A 341 19.33 -0.91 -24.19
CA GLU A 341 20.19 -0.56 -23.07
C GLU A 341 21.18 -1.67 -22.67
N GLY A 342 21.10 -2.85 -23.31
CA GLY A 342 21.97 -4.00 -23.03
C GLY A 342 21.72 -4.73 -21.72
N MET A 343 20.56 -4.49 -21.09
CA MET A 343 20.18 -5.15 -19.83
C MET A 343 19.57 -6.53 -20.06
N ARG A 344 18.98 -6.79 -21.23
CA ARG A 344 18.34 -8.06 -21.58
C ARG A 344 18.67 -8.46 -23.01
N THR A 345 18.60 -9.78 -23.30
CA THR A 345 18.59 -10.28 -24.67
C THR A 345 17.18 -10.14 -25.26
N GLU A 346 17.06 -10.28 -26.58
CA GLU A 346 15.75 -10.26 -27.27
C GLU A 346 14.85 -11.39 -26.77
N GLU A 347 15.39 -12.59 -26.54
CA GLU A 347 14.64 -13.73 -26.01
C GLU A 347 14.13 -13.48 -24.58
N GLU A 348 14.98 -12.90 -23.73
CA GLU A 348 14.58 -12.50 -22.38
C GLU A 348 13.48 -11.43 -22.39
N ALA A 349 13.57 -10.47 -23.31
CA ALA A 349 12.58 -9.40 -23.46
C ALA A 349 11.23 -9.95 -23.93
N VAL A 350 11.22 -10.86 -24.91
CA VAL A 350 10.00 -11.55 -25.36
C VAL A 350 9.37 -12.34 -24.21
N ALA A 351 10.19 -13.02 -23.39
CA ALA A 351 9.69 -13.77 -22.23
C ALA A 351 9.07 -12.89 -21.12
N MET A 352 9.36 -11.59 -21.11
CA MET A 352 8.73 -10.63 -20.18
C MET A 352 7.28 -10.29 -20.54
N ILE A 353 6.88 -10.49 -21.79
CA ILE A 353 5.57 -10.07 -22.29
C ILE A 353 4.55 -11.18 -22.03
N ASP A 354 3.51 -10.87 -21.28
CA ASP A 354 2.33 -11.75 -21.16
C ASP A 354 1.52 -11.67 -22.45
N PRO A 355 1.34 -12.80 -23.18
CA PRO A 355 0.55 -12.79 -24.43
C PRO A 355 -0.85 -12.21 -24.28
N ARG A 356 -1.47 -12.34 -23.11
CA ARG A 356 -2.80 -11.76 -22.80
C ARG A 356 -2.81 -10.24 -22.90
N ASN A 357 -1.67 -9.58 -22.67
CA ASN A 357 -1.54 -8.14 -22.79
C ASN A 357 -1.62 -7.64 -24.25
N LEU A 358 -1.33 -8.51 -25.22
CA LEU A 358 -1.43 -8.13 -26.64
C LEU A 358 -2.87 -7.85 -27.05
N ASP A 359 -3.83 -8.57 -26.47
CA ASP A 359 -5.25 -8.34 -26.75
C ASP A 359 -5.68 -6.93 -26.34
N THR A 360 -5.11 -6.37 -25.28
CA THR A 360 -5.43 -5.01 -24.81
C THR A 360 -4.97 -3.93 -25.78
N LEU A 361 -3.95 -4.20 -26.60
CA LEU A 361 -3.47 -3.26 -27.63
C LEU A 361 -4.39 -3.21 -28.86
N LEU A 362 -5.25 -4.21 -28.99
CA LEU A 362 -6.24 -4.29 -30.07
C LEU A 362 -7.58 -3.68 -29.68
N HIS A 363 -7.71 -3.12 -28.46
CA HIS A 363 -8.95 -2.51 -28.01
C HIS A 363 -9.29 -1.24 -28.80
N PRO A 364 -10.60 -0.94 -28.93
CA PRO A 364 -11.06 0.22 -29.67
C PRO A 364 -10.52 1.53 -29.06
N GLN A 365 -10.14 2.43 -29.95
CA GLN A 365 -9.82 3.81 -29.63
C GLN A 365 -10.96 4.70 -30.12
N PHE A 366 -11.09 5.91 -29.55
CA PHE A 366 -12.00 6.90 -30.12
C PHE A 366 -11.56 7.29 -31.53
N ASP A 367 -12.52 7.47 -32.43
CA ASP A 367 -12.24 8.04 -33.72
C ASP A 367 -11.54 9.41 -33.58
N ALA A 368 -10.42 9.57 -34.26
CA ALA A 368 -9.56 10.74 -34.09
C ALA A 368 -10.27 12.06 -34.47
N ALA A 369 -11.15 12.03 -35.46
CA ALA A 369 -11.92 13.20 -35.89
C ALA A 369 -13.01 13.54 -34.87
N ALA A 370 -13.70 12.52 -34.34
CA ALA A 370 -14.71 12.67 -33.31
C ALA A 370 -14.09 13.20 -31.99
N LEU A 371 -12.92 12.68 -31.59
CA LEU A 371 -12.21 13.15 -30.42
C LEU A 371 -11.79 14.63 -30.54
N LYS A 372 -11.30 15.01 -31.73
CA LYS A 372 -10.91 16.39 -32.02
C LYS A 372 -12.08 17.37 -32.02
N ALA A 373 -13.28 16.89 -32.43
CA ALA A 373 -14.50 17.68 -32.45
C ALA A 373 -15.22 17.73 -31.09
N ALA A 374 -14.90 16.82 -30.17
CA ALA A 374 -15.55 16.74 -28.86
C ALA A 374 -15.09 17.89 -27.95
N THR A 375 -16.03 18.41 -27.17
CA THR A 375 -15.73 19.36 -26.10
C THR A 375 -15.60 18.58 -24.79
N PRO A 376 -14.38 18.52 -24.17
CA PRO A 376 -14.21 17.79 -22.94
C PRO A 376 -14.96 18.49 -21.77
N MET A 377 -15.67 17.71 -20.98
CA MET A 377 -16.35 18.21 -19.77
C MET A 377 -15.37 18.59 -18.67
N ALA A 378 -14.28 17.82 -18.55
CA ALA A 378 -13.24 18.03 -17.55
C ALA A 378 -11.90 17.47 -18.06
N LYS A 379 -10.83 17.88 -17.42
CA LYS A 379 -9.51 17.27 -17.57
C LYS A 379 -9.14 16.59 -16.26
N ALA A 380 -8.61 15.39 -16.37
CA ALA A 380 -8.11 14.64 -15.24
C ALA A 380 -6.93 13.77 -15.67
N LEU A 381 -6.33 13.06 -14.74
CA LEU A 381 -5.12 12.29 -14.99
C LEU A 381 -5.48 10.97 -15.69
N GLY A 382 -4.88 10.71 -16.85
CA GLY A 382 -5.00 9.43 -17.56
C GLY A 382 -4.21 8.35 -16.82
N ALA A 383 -4.86 7.64 -15.91
CA ALA A 383 -4.22 6.64 -15.06
C ALA A 383 -4.00 5.30 -15.76
N SER A 384 -4.86 4.93 -16.71
CA SER A 384 -4.71 3.79 -17.60
C SER A 384 -5.29 4.14 -18.96
N PRO A 385 -4.56 3.91 -20.07
CA PRO A 385 -4.99 4.30 -21.40
C PRO A 385 -6.20 3.50 -21.89
N GLY A 386 -6.91 4.04 -22.86
CA GLY A 386 -8.05 3.40 -23.52
C GLY A 386 -9.15 4.39 -23.84
N ALA A 387 -10.22 3.85 -24.41
CA ALA A 387 -11.45 4.56 -24.72
C ALA A 387 -12.64 3.74 -24.21
N ALA A 388 -13.44 4.33 -23.36
CA ALA A 388 -14.59 3.67 -22.79
C ALA A 388 -15.85 4.53 -22.92
N CYS A 389 -16.96 3.87 -23.25
CA CYS A 389 -18.29 4.48 -23.31
C CYS A 389 -19.26 3.60 -22.54
N GLY A 390 -20.18 4.21 -21.81
CA GLY A 390 -21.19 3.48 -21.06
C GLY A 390 -22.04 4.37 -20.19
N LYS A 391 -23.04 3.77 -19.57
CA LYS A 391 -23.89 4.44 -18.58
C LYS A 391 -23.13 4.60 -17.27
N ILE A 392 -23.31 5.71 -16.61
CA ILE A 392 -22.64 6.01 -15.32
C ILE A 392 -23.32 5.20 -14.22
N VAL A 393 -22.50 4.51 -13.42
CA VAL A 393 -22.90 3.86 -12.17
C VAL A 393 -21.95 4.28 -11.04
N PHE A 394 -22.46 4.35 -9.81
CA PHE A 394 -21.72 4.89 -8.68
C PHE A 394 -21.30 3.85 -7.63
N THR A 395 -21.75 2.61 -7.78
CA THR A 395 -21.38 1.52 -6.90
C THR A 395 -20.82 0.33 -7.68
N ALA A 396 -19.97 -0.46 -7.03
CA ALA A 396 -19.45 -1.69 -7.62
C ALA A 396 -20.57 -2.69 -7.90
N ASP A 397 -21.56 -2.77 -7.03
CA ASP A 397 -22.71 -3.66 -7.16
C ASP A 397 -23.57 -3.28 -8.37
N ASP A 398 -23.86 -1.99 -8.57
CA ASP A 398 -24.57 -1.51 -9.76
C ASP A 398 -23.79 -1.84 -11.05
N ALA A 399 -22.47 -1.69 -11.03
CA ALA A 399 -21.63 -2.04 -12.17
C ALA A 399 -21.79 -3.51 -12.56
N VAL A 400 -21.76 -4.40 -11.57
CA VAL A 400 -21.94 -5.84 -11.77
C VAL A 400 -23.36 -6.15 -12.28
N GLU A 401 -24.39 -5.58 -11.63
CA GLU A 401 -25.78 -5.82 -11.98
C GLU A 401 -26.13 -5.35 -13.38
N TRP A 402 -25.71 -4.13 -13.74
CA TRP A 402 -26.01 -3.57 -15.05
C TRP A 402 -25.23 -4.27 -16.17
N ALA A 403 -23.97 -4.63 -15.91
CA ALA A 403 -23.18 -5.42 -16.85
C ALA A 403 -23.80 -6.80 -17.08
N ALA A 404 -24.35 -7.44 -16.05
CA ALA A 404 -25.07 -8.71 -16.17
C ALA A 404 -26.33 -8.61 -17.04
N ARG A 405 -26.94 -7.42 -17.16
CA ARG A 405 -28.06 -7.12 -18.06
C ARG A 405 -27.61 -6.81 -19.50
N GLY A 406 -26.30 -6.85 -19.78
CA GLY A 406 -25.73 -6.52 -21.09
C GLY A 406 -25.48 -5.02 -21.31
N GLU A 407 -25.61 -4.19 -20.28
CA GLU A 407 -25.32 -2.76 -20.36
C GLU A 407 -23.80 -2.49 -20.25
N LYS A 408 -23.31 -1.55 -21.04
CA LYS A 408 -21.97 -1.00 -20.87
C LYS A 408 -21.99 0.08 -19.81
N VAL A 409 -21.11 0.00 -18.82
CA VAL A 409 -21.09 0.92 -17.69
C VAL A 409 -19.72 1.56 -17.47
N ILE A 410 -19.73 2.79 -16.98
CA ILE A 410 -18.57 3.51 -16.44
C ILE A 410 -18.75 3.61 -14.93
N LEU A 411 -17.83 3.04 -14.20
CA LEU A 411 -17.82 3.12 -12.72
C LEU A 411 -17.23 4.45 -12.28
N VAL A 412 -18.05 5.28 -11.65
CA VAL A 412 -17.64 6.58 -11.12
C VAL A 412 -17.64 6.53 -9.60
N ARG A 413 -16.47 6.78 -9.00
CA ARG A 413 -16.29 6.75 -7.54
C ARG A 413 -15.58 8.01 -7.06
N LEU A 414 -15.71 8.33 -5.77
CA LEU A 414 -14.80 9.31 -5.15
C LEU A 414 -13.37 8.77 -5.18
N GLU A 415 -13.20 7.55 -4.76
CA GLU A 415 -12.00 6.73 -4.80
C GLU A 415 -12.42 5.27 -4.85
N THR A 416 -11.57 4.36 -5.31
CA THR A 416 -11.85 2.92 -5.25
C THR A 416 -11.10 2.26 -4.11
N SER A 417 -11.71 1.21 -3.58
CA SER A 417 -11.12 0.34 -2.56
C SER A 417 -11.02 -1.10 -3.08
N PRO A 418 -10.31 -2.00 -2.41
CA PRO A 418 -10.23 -3.40 -2.79
C PRO A 418 -11.58 -4.11 -2.91
N GLU A 419 -12.58 -3.66 -2.20
CA GLU A 419 -13.94 -4.18 -2.25
C GLU A 419 -14.64 -3.89 -3.58
N ASP A 420 -14.20 -2.85 -4.29
CA ASP A 420 -14.77 -2.46 -5.59
C ASP A 420 -14.29 -3.33 -6.77
N ILE A 421 -13.40 -4.31 -6.55
CA ILE A 421 -12.72 -5.07 -7.60
C ILE A 421 -13.66 -5.72 -8.61
N THR A 422 -14.78 -6.26 -8.16
CA THR A 422 -15.77 -6.92 -9.03
C THR A 422 -16.49 -5.92 -9.94
N GLY A 423 -16.84 -4.76 -9.40
CA GLY A 423 -17.43 -3.66 -10.18
C GLY A 423 -16.45 -3.06 -11.17
N MET A 424 -15.19 -2.88 -10.76
CA MET A 424 -14.13 -2.40 -11.65
C MET A 424 -13.91 -3.32 -12.85
N LYS A 425 -14.01 -4.63 -12.66
CA LYS A 425 -13.91 -5.62 -13.74
C LYS A 425 -15.10 -5.59 -14.69
N SER A 426 -16.29 -5.34 -14.18
CA SER A 426 -17.52 -5.31 -14.97
C SER A 426 -17.66 -4.01 -15.77
N ALA A 427 -16.95 -2.96 -15.38
CA ALA A 427 -17.01 -1.66 -16.04
C ALA A 427 -16.13 -1.60 -17.31
N GLN A 428 -16.58 -0.83 -18.30
CA GLN A 428 -15.79 -0.51 -19.49
C GLN A 428 -14.67 0.50 -19.18
N GLY A 429 -14.88 1.33 -18.19
CA GLY A 429 -13.93 2.33 -17.73
C GLY A 429 -14.22 2.76 -16.29
N ILE A 430 -13.21 3.35 -15.67
CA ILE A 430 -13.24 3.80 -14.29
C ILE A 430 -12.89 5.28 -14.25
N LEU A 431 -13.69 6.05 -13.51
CA LEU A 431 -13.44 7.45 -13.23
C LEU A 431 -13.44 7.66 -11.73
N THR A 432 -12.38 8.24 -11.20
CA THR A 432 -12.35 8.64 -9.78
C THR A 432 -12.19 10.15 -9.64
N VAL A 433 -12.81 10.71 -8.60
CA VAL A 433 -12.73 12.14 -8.29
C VAL A 433 -11.44 12.48 -7.56
N ARG A 434 -10.90 11.52 -6.82
CA ARG A 434 -9.67 11.62 -6.05
C ARG A 434 -8.73 10.49 -6.40
N GLY A 435 -7.46 10.76 -6.33
CA GLY A 435 -6.40 9.78 -6.56
C GLY A 435 -5.34 10.33 -7.50
N GLY A 436 -4.26 9.59 -7.60
CA GLY A 436 -3.16 9.84 -8.50
C GLY A 436 -2.77 8.57 -9.23
N MET A 437 -1.64 8.60 -9.92
CA MET A 437 -1.12 7.46 -10.70
C MET A 437 -0.78 6.23 -9.84
N THR A 438 -0.66 6.40 -8.54
CA THR A 438 -0.36 5.34 -7.57
C THR A 438 -1.56 4.89 -6.75
N SER A 439 -2.73 5.52 -6.95
CA SER A 439 -3.97 5.15 -6.25
C SER A 439 -4.41 3.72 -6.57
N HIS A 440 -5.23 3.15 -5.71
CA HIS A 440 -5.82 1.81 -5.93
C HIS A 440 -6.49 1.69 -7.30
N ALA A 441 -7.30 2.68 -7.68
CA ALA A 441 -7.96 2.70 -8.99
C ALA A 441 -6.95 2.61 -10.14
N ALA A 442 -5.91 3.43 -10.12
CA ALA A 442 -4.89 3.50 -11.15
C ALA A 442 -4.09 2.19 -11.28
N VAL A 443 -3.65 1.65 -10.15
CA VAL A 443 -2.81 0.42 -10.13
C VAL A 443 -3.61 -0.79 -10.61
N VAL A 444 -4.84 -0.94 -10.11
CA VAL A 444 -5.70 -2.07 -10.46
C VAL A 444 -6.17 -1.98 -11.90
N ALA A 445 -6.60 -0.79 -12.36
CA ALA A 445 -7.05 -0.59 -13.75
C ALA A 445 -5.94 -0.92 -14.76
N ARG A 446 -4.69 -0.47 -14.50
CA ARG A 446 -3.54 -0.84 -15.34
C ARG A 446 -3.33 -2.36 -15.38
N GLY A 447 -3.42 -3.02 -14.22
CA GLY A 447 -3.30 -4.47 -14.15
C GLY A 447 -4.39 -5.23 -14.90
N MET A 448 -5.57 -4.63 -15.07
CA MET A 448 -6.71 -5.19 -15.79
C MET A 448 -6.74 -4.78 -17.27
N GLY A 449 -5.96 -3.79 -17.69
CA GLY A 449 -6.07 -3.18 -19.03
C GLY A 449 -7.33 -2.36 -19.21
N THR A 450 -7.96 -1.89 -18.14
CA THR A 450 -9.19 -1.11 -18.16
C THR A 450 -8.85 0.39 -18.22
N CYS A 451 -9.55 1.14 -19.08
CA CYS A 451 -9.42 2.59 -19.14
C CYS A 451 -9.73 3.21 -17.76
N CYS A 452 -8.84 4.06 -17.28
CA CYS A 452 -9.01 4.74 -15.99
C CYS A 452 -8.57 6.19 -16.06
N VAL A 453 -9.42 7.05 -15.53
CA VAL A 453 -9.16 8.49 -15.33
C VAL A 453 -9.33 8.80 -13.84
N SER A 454 -8.34 9.48 -13.23
CA SER A 454 -8.30 9.83 -11.82
C SER A 454 -8.06 11.31 -11.60
#